data_ac15f9e99fb5ba1b519f1093829936bb
#
_entry.id   ac15f9e99fb5ba1b519f1093829936bb
#
_cell.length_a   1.000
_cell.length_b   1.000
_cell.length_c   1.000
_cell.angle_alpha   90.00
_cell.angle_beta   90.00
_cell.angle_gamma   90.00
#
_symmetry.space_group_name_H-M   'P 1'
#
loop_
_entity.id
_entity.type
_entity.pdbx_description
1 polymer ?
#
loop_
_entity_poly.entity_id
_entity_poly.type
_entity_poly.pdbx_seq_one_letter_code
_entity_poly.pdbx_strand_id
1 'polypeptide(L)'
;MGNEQKQENLNNQNIQEQEPKQMMPYVDNQDMKERATRFGTGGFAAIIYAVVTTICLYKNAYGIMTVLFAAATIGFLYYVCSHAPQSKAYDNREDKTSNPHTMIYYIGILLLGVSTFLTADRFLITCNYIGIYLLSMTVFFTCFCDADKWGVGKYIRAVLGAVFSPLGYLFRGFSDCYVYVRQREKKKSKAIYVLVGVLIALPFLVLMLIVLSEADAIFKYIVDRSIGNLQLSGNLAGFVMMLVAVFVIVYGIFCKMVIQPPKIDCEEKQMVEPMIGITFCGLLTALYAVFAIIQILSPFLGKQMLPAGYSYSEYARQGFFQLLFVAAVNLVIVLVCNRAFAESRVLRTILTIMCGCTYVMIGSSAVRMLMYIRAYHLTYLRVLVLFGLLVLVVLFTGTIIYLYKNTFPLMKYMIVACGGLYIAFALSHPDTYIARYNLACARADVQTWMAEDVDTDDMEIRLIDLMQYDLQAGSADRTPAVFEFLEWAQARGIWTDENDDEAQSLLTYHSNLCTSRRGIRTFNVSTYRGKTALENYLEN
;
A
#
# COMPACT_ATOMS: atom_id res chain seq x y z
N MET A 1 39.65 -60.94 -52.77
CA MET A 1 40.38 -59.77 -52.16
C MET A 1 40.06 -58.44 -52.80
N GLY A 2 39.40 -58.31 -53.91
CA GLY A 2 39.11 -57.05 -54.57
C GLY A 2 37.73 -56.44 -54.25
N ASN A 3 36.76 -57.23 -53.75
CA ASN A 3 35.39 -56.75 -53.48
C ASN A 3 35.12 -56.30 -52.01
N GLU A 4 35.90 -56.81 -51.09
CA GLU A 4 35.76 -56.40 -49.63
C GLU A 4 36.32 -55.02 -49.36
N GLN A 5 37.45 -54.64 -49.99
CA GLN A 5 38.03 -53.30 -49.87
C GLN A 5 37.17 -52.23 -50.52
N LYS A 6 36.33 -52.55 -51.48
CA LYS A 6 35.41 -51.58 -52.10
C LYS A 6 34.15 -51.34 -51.27
N GLN A 7 33.70 -52.30 -50.49
CA GLN A 7 32.58 -52.17 -49.55
C GLN A 7 33.00 -51.45 -48.28
N GLU A 8 34.24 -51.64 -47.79
CA GLU A 8 34.77 -50.95 -46.64
C GLU A 8 35.01 -49.46 -46.92
N ASN A 9 35.45 -49.07 -48.11
CA ASN A 9 35.60 -47.66 -48.52
C ASN A 9 34.26 -46.95 -48.78
N LEU A 10 33.19 -47.63 -49.21
CA LEU A 10 31.87 -47.09 -49.34
C LEU A 10 31.18 -46.88 -47.96
N ASN A 11 31.45 -47.76 -47.00
CA ASN A 11 30.97 -47.59 -45.63
C ASN A 11 31.68 -46.44 -44.87
N ASN A 12 32.98 -46.26 -45.10
CA ASN A 12 33.75 -45.20 -44.51
C ASN A 12 33.46 -43.80 -45.13
N GLN A 13 33.01 -43.71 -46.36
CA GLN A 13 32.55 -42.44 -46.95
C GLN A 13 31.15 -42.01 -46.46
N ASN A 14 30.29 -42.96 -46.08
CA ASN A 14 28.98 -42.63 -45.47
C ASN A 14 29.03 -42.30 -43.98
N ILE A 15 30.19 -42.48 -43.31
CA ILE A 15 30.35 -42.14 -41.88
C ILE A 15 30.95 -40.73 -41.69
N GLN A 16 31.49 -40.06 -42.73
CA GLN A 16 32.13 -38.74 -42.61
C GLN A 16 31.24 -37.55 -42.96
N GLU A 17 29.96 -37.70 -43.25
CA GLU A 17 29.06 -36.55 -43.51
C GLU A 17 27.82 -36.51 -42.59
N GLN A 18 27.94 -36.95 -41.36
CA GLN A 18 27.02 -36.53 -40.31
C GLN A 18 27.78 -35.64 -39.32
N GLU A 19 27.99 -34.36 -39.70
CA GLU A 19 28.12 -33.30 -38.68
C GLU A 19 27.02 -33.51 -37.66
N PRO A 20 27.32 -33.46 -36.35
CA PRO A 20 26.28 -33.48 -35.35
C PRO A 20 25.46 -32.20 -35.57
N LYS A 21 24.31 -32.30 -36.23
CA LYS A 21 23.27 -31.29 -36.13
C LYS A 21 23.09 -31.11 -34.64
N GLN A 22 23.63 -29.98 -34.10
CA GLN A 22 23.25 -29.48 -32.78
C GLN A 22 21.74 -29.57 -32.74
N MET A 23 21.20 -30.57 -32.05
CA MET A 23 19.80 -30.62 -31.70
C MET A 23 19.56 -29.34 -30.88
N MET A 24 19.17 -28.28 -31.55
CA MET A 24 18.49 -27.20 -30.85
C MET A 24 17.35 -27.88 -30.09
N PRO A 25 17.22 -27.61 -28.78
CA PRO A 25 16.14 -28.21 -28.02
C PRO A 25 14.83 -27.92 -28.77
N TYR A 26 14.06 -28.96 -29.05
CA TYR A 26 12.75 -28.88 -29.69
C TYR A 26 11.88 -27.97 -28.84
N VAL A 27 11.89 -26.67 -29.13
CA VAL A 27 11.01 -25.71 -28.50
C VAL A 27 9.64 -26.00 -29.05
N ASP A 28 8.78 -26.51 -28.19
CA ASP A 28 7.42 -26.87 -28.55
C ASP A 28 6.74 -25.65 -29.22
N ASN A 29 6.27 -25.82 -30.44
CA ASN A 29 5.56 -24.79 -31.20
C ASN A 29 4.36 -24.22 -30.41
N GLN A 30 3.83 -24.99 -29.47
CA GLN A 30 2.74 -24.59 -28.58
C GLN A 30 3.22 -23.61 -27.50
N ASP A 31 4.37 -23.84 -26.86
CA ASP A 31 4.96 -22.87 -25.89
C ASP A 31 5.26 -21.54 -26.57
N MET A 32 5.83 -21.54 -27.77
CA MET A 32 6.07 -20.30 -28.51
C MET A 32 4.78 -19.55 -28.84
N LYS A 33 3.72 -20.24 -29.23
CA LYS A 33 2.41 -19.64 -29.53
C LYS A 33 1.77 -19.06 -28.25
N GLU A 34 1.81 -19.79 -27.14
CA GLU A 34 1.30 -19.31 -25.86
C GLU A 34 2.05 -18.06 -25.38
N ARG A 35 3.38 -18.02 -25.50
CA ARG A 35 4.22 -16.87 -25.16
C ARG A 35 3.91 -15.65 -26.02
N ALA A 36 3.77 -15.84 -27.33
CA ALA A 36 3.42 -14.75 -28.23
C ALA A 36 2.01 -14.21 -27.96
N THR A 37 1.03 -15.07 -27.70
CA THR A 37 -0.33 -14.65 -27.35
C THR A 37 -0.34 -13.88 -26.03
N ARG A 38 0.39 -14.35 -25.02
CA ARG A 38 0.52 -13.68 -23.73
C ARG A 38 1.14 -12.29 -23.87
N PHE A 39 2.21 -12.15 -24.65
CA PHE A 39 2.81 -10.84 -24.89
C PHE A 39 1.87 -9.93 -25.71
N GLY A 40 1.19 -10.49 -26.72
CA GLY A 40 0.24 -9.74 -27.57
C GLY A 40 -0.90 -9.10 -26.76
N THR A 41 -1.38 -9.77 -25.71
CA THR A 41 -2.45 -9.26 -24.83
C THR A 41 -1.89 -8.46 -23.65
N GLY A 42 -1.03 -9.05 -22.84
CA GLY A 42 -0.55 -8.43 -21.60
C GLY A 42 0.67 -7.53 -21.78
N GLY A 43 1.57 -7.83 -22.75
CA GLY A 43 2.82 -7.09 -22.92
C GLY A 43 2.63 -5.67 -23.40
N PHE A 44 1.81 -5.45 -24.44
CA PHE A 44 1.51 -4.08 -24.90
C PHE A 44 0.75 -3.26 -23.86
N ALA A 45 -0.22 -3.89 -23.19
CA ALA A 45 -0.94 -3.22 -22.10
C ALA A 45 0.01 -2.81 -20.96
N ALA A 46 0.96 -3.69 -20.60
CA ALA A 46 1.96 -3.39 -19.57
C ALA A 46 2.93 -2.27 -20.00
N ILE A 47 3.33 -2.20 -21.28
CA ILE A 47 4.16 -1.11 -21.80
C ILE A 47 3.40 0.22 -21.70
N ILE A 48 2.17 0.28 -22.21
CA ILE A 48 1.34 1.49 -22.14
C ILE A 48 1.14 1.92 -20.69
N TYR A 49 0.79 0.98 -19.82
CA TYR A 49 0.62 1.25 -18.40
C TYR A 49 1.92 1.74 -17.74
N ALA A 50 3.07 1.16 -18.08
CA ALA A 50 4.36 1.60 -17.56
C ALA A 50 4.70 3.03 -17.99
N VAL A 51 4.43 3.38 -19.25
CA VAL A 51 4.63 4.75 -19.76
C VAL A 51 3.73 5.74 -19.01
N VAL A 52 2.42 5.46 -18.92
CA VAL A 52 1.47 6.34 -18.21
C VAL A 52 1.83 6.48 -16.73
N THR A 53 2.13 5.37 -16.06
CA THR A 53 2.53 5.37 -14.64
C THR A 53 3.79 6.18 -14.42
N THR A 54 4.80 6.02 -15.26
CA THR A 54 6.06 6.77 -15.15
C THR A 54 5.84 8.26 -15.38
N ILE A 55 5.05 8.65 -16.39
CA ILE A 55 4.67 10.04 -16.62
C ILE A 55 3.93 10.63 -15.42
N CYS A 56 3.02 9.88 -14.81
CA CYS A 56 2.23 10.35 -13.68
C CYS A 56 3.05 10.49 -12.40
N LEU A 57 3.87 9.48 -12.08
CA LEU A 57 4.47 9.34 -10.75
C LEU A 57 5.95 9.77 -10.69
N TYR A 58 6.67 9.85 -11.81
CA TYR A 58 8.08 10.21 -11.76
C TYR A 58 8.28 11.62 -11.17
N LYS A 59 8.95 11.70 -10.02
CA LYS A 59 9.12 12.91 -9.19
C LYS A 59 7.81 13.61 -8.82
N ASN A 60 6.71 12.86 -8.76
CA ASN A 60 5.38 13.36 -8.42
C ASN A 60 4.64 12.32 -7.56
N ALA A 61 4.85 12.34 -6.25
CA ALA A 61 4.22 11.39 -5.35
C ALA A 61 2.74 11.73 -5.04
N TYR A 62 2.33 12.99 -5.17
CA TYR A 62 0.97 13.45 -4.90
C TYR A 62 0.64 14.67 -5.77
N GLY A 63 -0.42 14.61 -6.50
CA GLY A 63 -0.86 15.67 -7.41
C GLY A 63 -2.00 15.14 -8.30
N ILE A 64 -2.55 15.96 -9.17
CA ILE A 64 -3.67 15.57 -10.05
C ILE A 64 -3.37 14.31 -10.89
N MET A 65 -2.09 14.07 -11.19
CA MET A 65 -1.68 12.90 -11.96
C MET A 65 -1.87 11.58 -11.22
N THR A 66 -2.06 11.59 -9.90
CA THR A 66 -2.38 10.35 -9.13
C THR A 66 -3.79 9.84 -9.45
N VAL A 67 -4.72 10.74 -9.78
CA VAL A 67 -6.06 10.36 -10.26
C VAL A 67 -5.97 9.69 -11.63
N LEU A 68 -5.13 10.25 -12.54
CA LEU A 68 -4.88 9.64 -13.85
C LEU A 68 -4.19 8.28 -13.71
N PHE A 69 -3.23 8.15 -12.79
CA PHE A 69 -2.60 6.87 -12.46
C PHE A 69 -3.62 5.84 -11.98
N ALA A 70 -4.53 6.22 -11.07
CA ALA A 70 -5.60 5.32 -10.59
C ALA A 70 -6.54 4.91 -11.74
N ALA A 71 -6.94 5.84 -12.60
CA ALA A 71 -7.74 5.55 -13.78
C ALA A 71 -7.01 4.63 -14.78
N ALA A 72 -5.71 4.86 -15.02
CA ALA A 72 -4.89 4.00 -15.87
C ALA A 72 -4.75 2.59 -15.27
N THR A 73 -4.64 2.48 -13.94
CA THR A 73 -4.60 1.19 -13.23
C THR A 73 -5.91 0.42 -13.45
N ILE A 74 -7.06 1.09 -13.33
CA ILE A 74 -8.38 0.49 -13.60
C ILE A 74 -8.46 0.03 -15.06
N GLY A 75 -8.08 0.88 -16.01
CA GLY A 75 -8.08 0.56 -17.45
C GLY A 75 -7.19 -0.63 -17.78
N PHE A 76 -5.99 -0.69 -17.20
CA PHE A 76 -5.08 -1.82 -17.35
C PHE A 76 -5.68 -3.12 -16.80
N LEU A 77 -6.18 -3.08 -15.56
CA LEU A 77 -6.80 -4.25 -14.92
C LEU A 77 -8.00 -4.74 -15.72
N TYR A 78 -8.90 -3.83 -16.11
CA TYR A 78 -10.08 -4.16 -16.90
C TYR A 78 -9.69 -4.83 -18.23
N TYR A 79 -8.77 -4.21 -18.98
CA TYR A 79 -8.31 -4.73 -20.27
C TYR A 79 -7.67 -6.12 -20.12
N VAL A 80 -6.75 -6.27 -19.19
CA VAL A 80 -6.03 -7.53 -18.99
C VAL A 80 -6.96 -8.65 -18.49
N CYS A 81 -7.85 -8.33 -17.55
CA CYS A 81 -8.82 -9.31 -17.07
C CYS A 81 -9.83 -9.76 -18.15
N SER A 82 -10.20 -8.87 -19.09
CA SER A 82 -11.13 -9.21 -20.17
C SER A 82 -10.48 -10.00 -21.32
N HIS A 83 -9.20 -9.72 -21.63
CA HIS A 83 -8.56 -10.23 -22.86
C HIS A 83 -7.45 -11.27 -22.59
N ALA A 84 -7.05 -11.51 -21.35
CA ALA A 84 -5.96 -12.45 -21.08
C ALA A 84 -6.34 -13.88 -21.50
N PRO A 85 -5.37 -14.65 -22.06
CA PRO A 85 -5.59 -16.04 -22.40
C PRO A 85 -6.02 -16.83 -21.16
N GLN A 86 -7.04 -17.64 -21.32
CA GLN A 86 -7.57 -18.50 -20.24
C GLN A 86 -6.46 -19.44 -19.77
N SER A 87 -6.18 -19.45 -18.49
CA SER A 87 -5.38 -20.51 -17.88
C SER A 87 -6.16 -21.82 -18.00
N LYS A 88 -5.49 -22.91 -18.42
CA LYS A 88 -6.08 -24.25 -18.51
C LYS A 88 -6.73 -24.75 -17.21
N ALA A 89 -6.52 -24.05 -16.10
CA ALA A 89 -7.07 -24.37 -14.80
C ALA A 89 -8.51 -23.83 -14.58
N TYR A 90 -9.03 -22.96 -15.47
CA TYR A 90 -10.32 -22.30 -15.31
C TYR A 90 -11.09 -22.20 -16.63
N ASP A 91 -11.87 -23.22 -16.93
CA ASP A 91 -12.64 -23.31 -18.19
C ASP A 91 -13.99 -22.56 -18.17
N ASN A 92 -14.48 -22.15 -16.99
CA ASN A 92 -15.76 -21.45 -16.82
C ASN A 92 -15.55 -20.00 -16.37
N ARG A 93 -15.09 -19.12 -17.25
CA ARG A 93 -15.17 -17.67 -17.02
C ARG A 93 -16.54 -17.14 -17.42
N GLU A 94 -17.44 -17.01 -16.47
CA GLU A 94 -18.40 -15.92 -16.51
C GLU A 94 -17.62 -14.59 -16.52
N ASP A 95 -18.11 -13.59 -17.26
CA ASP A 95 -17.43 -12.29 -17.36
C ASP A 95 -17.40 -11.59 -15.99
N LYS A 96 -16.40 -11.97 -15.15
CA LYS A 96 -16.25 -11.47 -13.78
C LYS A 96 -15.78 -10.01 -13.74
N THR A 97 -15.35 -9.45 -14.86
CA THR A 97 -14.83 -8.07 -14.93
C THR A 97 -15.92 -7.02 -14.73
N SER A 98 -17.12 -7.30 -15.22
CA SER A 98 -18.31 -6.42 -15.10
C SER A 98 -19.19 -6.78 -13.91
N ASN A 99 -18.77 -7.72 -13.06
CA ASN A 99 -19.55 -8.10 -11.88
C ASN A 99 -19.58 -6.91 -10.89
N PRO A 100 -20.76 -6.56 -10.29
CA PRO A 100 -20.88 -5.47 -9.32
C PRO A 100 -19.88 -5.56 -8.16
N HIS A 101 -19.46 -6.76 -7.80
CA HIS A 101 -18.44 -6.95 -6.75
C HIS A 101 -17.04 -6.47 -7.18
N THR A 102 -16.66 -6.64 -8.43
CA THR A 102 -15.38 -6.16 -8.96
C THR A 102 -15.39 -4.64 -9.13
N MET A 103 -16.55 -4.07 -9.47
CA MET A 103 -16.74 -2.62 -9.57
C MET A 103 -16.45 -1.89 -8.25
N ILE A 104 -16.78 -2.48 -7.10
CA ILE A 104 -16.46 -1.90 -5.78
C ILE A 104 -14.94 -1.68 -5.62
N TYR A 105 -14.13 -2.62 -6.08
CA TYR A 105 -12.67 -2.50 -6.01
C TYR A 105 -12.14 -1.42 -6.96
N TYR A 106 -12.71 -1.28 -8.16
CA TYR A 106 -12.36 -0.19 -9.09
C TYR A 106 -12.71 1.18 -8.51
N ILE A 107 -13.90 1.32 -7.92
CA ILE A 107 -14.30 2.55 -7.22
C ILE A 107 -13.33 2.84 -6.07
N GLY A 108 -12.94 1.83 -5.30
CA GLY A 108 -11.96 1.97 -4.24
C GLY A 108 -10.61 2.48 -4.73
N ILE A 109 -10.08 1.93 -5.84
CA ILE A 109 -8.83 2.40 -6.48
C ILE A 109 -8.93 3.87 -6.88
N LEU A 110 -10.06 4.27 -7.49
CA LEU A 110 -10.26 5.66 -7.92
C LEU A 110 -10.33 6.60 -6.72
N LEU A 111 -11.09 6.24 -5.66
CA LEU A 111 -11.22 7.06 -4.45
C LEU A 111 -9.90 7.24 -3.72
N LEU A 112 -9.03 6.21 -3.68
CA LEU A 112 -7.67 6.34 -3.13
C LEU A 112 -6.78 7.25 -3.98
N GLY A 113 -6.90 7.20 -5.30
CA GLY A 113 -6.22 8.15 -6.20
C GLY A 113 -6.68 9.59 -5.96
N VAL A 114 -7.99 9.80 -5.79
CA VAL A 114 -8.58 11.12 -5.44
C VAL A 114 -8.11 11.56 -4.05
N SER A 115 -8.14 10.69 -3.04
CA SER A 115 -7.61 11.01 -1.71
C SER A 115 -6.15 11.48 -1.76
N THR A 116 -5.30 10.81 -2.55
CA THR A 116 -3.89 11.20 -2.73
C THR A 116 -3.75 12.57 -3.41
N PHE A 117 -4.68 12.96 -4.27
CA PHE A 117 -4.73 14.30 -4.87
C PHE A 117 -5.19 15.38 -3.87
N LEU A 118 -6.04 15.03 -2.93
CA LEU A 118 -6.65 15.97 -1.97
C LEU A 118 -5.77 16.24 -0.74
N THR A 119 -4.89 15.32 -0.34
CA THR A 119 -4.02 15.41 0.85
C THR A 119 -2.56 15.63 0.50
N ALA A 120 -1.81 16.26 1.39
CA ALA A 120 -0.35 16.35 1.36
C ALA A 120 0.32 15.49 2.46
N ASP A 121 -0.45 14.75 3.23
CA ASP A 121 0.06 13.86 4.29
C ASP A 121 0.79 12.65 3.69
N ARG A 122 2.10 12.57 3.95
CA ARG A 122 2.97 11.51 3.41
C ARG A 122 2.59 10.11 3.89
N PHE A 123 2.10 9.99 5.12
CA PHE A 123 1.67 8.69 5.65
C PHE A 123 0.43 8.19 4.90
N LEU A 124 -0.61 9.03 4.75
CA LEU A 124 -1.80 8.69 3.98
C LEU A 124 -1.48 8.39 2.52
N ILE A 125 -0.63 9.19 1.89
CA ILE A 125 -0.19 8.96 0.51
C ILE A 125 0.43 7.57 0.37
N THR A 126 1.33 7.18 1.28
CA THR A 126 1.96 5.85 1.26
C THR A 126 0.92 4.74 1.45
N CYS A 127 0.03 4.89 2.43
CA CYS A 127 -1.05 3.93 2.67
C CYS A 127 -2.02 3.84 1.50
N ASN A 128 -2.32 4.95 0.80
CA ASN A 128 -3.15 4.96 -0.39
C ASN A 128 -2.53 4.15 -1.54
N TYR A 129 -1.22 4.26 -1.79
CA TYR A 129 -0.54 3.43 -2.80
C TYR A 129 -0.55 1.95 -2.43
N ILE A 130 -0.34 1.62 -1.14
CA ILE A 130 -0.48 0.24 -0.66
C ILE A 130 -1.92 -0.26 -0.88
N GLY A 131 -2.92 0.57 -0.58
CA GLY A 131 -4.34 0.27 -0.79
C GLY A 131 -4.66 0.02 -2.27
N ILE A 132 -4.18 0.88 -3.19
CA ILE A 132 -4.33 0.69 -4.64
C ILE A 132 -3.70 -0.64 -5.08
N TYR A 133 -2.51 -0.97 -4.58
CA TYR A 133 -1.86 -2.25 -4.86
C TYR A 133 -2.68 -3.44 -4.36
N LEU A 134 -3.15 -3.42 -3.12
CA LEU A 134 -3.93 -4.51 -2.52
C LEU A 134 -5.27 -4.71 -3.25
N LEU A 135 -5.97 -3.63 -3.59
CA LEU A 135 -7.21 -3.70 -4.37
C LEU A 135 -6.95 -4.22 -5.78
N SER A 136 -5.85 -3.82 -6.42
CA SER A 136 -5.44 -4.33 -7.73
C SER A 136 -5.16 -5.84 -7.69
N MET A 137 -4.47 -6.33 -6.65
CA MET A 137 -4.27 -7.77 -6.44
C MET A 137 -5.60 -8.50 -6.20
N THR A 138 -6.52 -7.89 -5.46
CA THR A 138 -7.87 -8.44 -5.24
C THR A 138 -8.60 -8.62 -6.57
N VAL A 139 -8.55 -7.62 -7.46
CA VAL A 139 -9.13 -7.72 -8.82
C VAL A 139 -8.49 -8.87 -9.60
N PHE A 140 -7.16 -8.98 -9.60
CA PHE A 140 -6.47 -10.09 -10.26
C PHE A 140 -6.91 -11.45 -9.70
N PHE A 141 -6.96 -11.60 -8.37
CA PHE A 141 -7.37 -12.88 -7.77
C PHE A 141 -8.85 -13.20 -8.06
N THR A 142 -9.72 -12.21 -8.11
CA THR A 142 -11.13 -12.40 -8.49
C THR A 142 -11.28 -12.81 -9.95
N CYS A 143 -10.47 -12.25 -10.85
CA CYS A 143 -10.55 -12.52 -12.28
C CYS A 143 -9.83 -13.81 -12.70
N PHE A 144 -8.67 -14.13 -12.10
CA PHE A 144 -7.83 -15.27 -12.49
C PHE A 144 -7.97 -16.49 -11.59
N CYS A 145 -8.53 -16.32 -10.38
CA CYS A 145 -8.69 -17.37 -9.39
C CYS A 145 -10.08 -17.29 -8.77
N ASP A 146 -10.58 -18.37 -8.20
CA ASP A 146 -11.85 -18.35 -7.45
C ASP A 146 -11.61 -17.86 -6.01
N ALA A 147 -11.22 -16.58 -5.90
CA ALA A 147 -10.81 -15.98 -4.65
C ALA A 147 -11.94 -15.86 -3.61
N ASP A 148 -13.19 -15.96 -4.04
CA ASP A 148 -14.37 -15.91 -3.14
C ASP A 148 -14.37 -17.05 -2.10
N LYS A 149 -13.69 -18.16 -2.41
CA LYS A 149 -13.56 -19.34 -1.52
C LYS A 149 -12.30 -19.32 -0.66
N TRP A 150 -11.47 -18.27 -0.78
CA TRP A 150 -10.20 -18.24 -0.09
C TRP A 150 -10.33 -17.81 1.37
N GLY A 151 -9.64 -18.52 2.26
CA GLY A 151 -9.42 -18.08 3.63
C GLY A 151 -8.33 -17.00 3.71
N VAL A 152 -8.32 -16.26 4.82
CA VAL A 152 -7.39 -15.14 5.08
C VAL A 152 -5.92 -15.52 4.85
N GLY A 153 -5.47 -16.67 5.39
CA GLY A 153 -4.07 -17.10 5.25
C GLY A 153 -3.65 -17.40 3.82
N LYS A 154 -4.56 -17.92 2.98
CA LYS A 154 -4.29 -18.15 1.56
C LYS A 154 -4.18 -16.83 0.79
N TYR A 155 -5.06 -15.90 1.08
CA TYR A 155 -5.03 -14.57 0.47
C TYR A 155 -3.71 -13.83 0.79
N ILE A 156 -3.29 -13.82 2.07
CA ILE A 156 -2.01 -13.20 2.47
C ILE A 156 -0.83 -13.86 1.74
N ARG A 157 -0.77 -15.20 1.69
CA ARG A 157 0.28 -15.92 0.94
C ARG A 157 0.27 -15.59 -0.55
N ALA A 158 -0.91 -15.44 -1.16
CA ALA A 158 -1.04 -15.08 -2.56
C ALA A 158 -0.55 -13.65 -2.83
N VAL A 159 -0.90 -12.68 -1.97
CA VAL A 159 -0.43 -11.28 -2.05
C VAL A 159 1.10 -11.23 -1.90
N LEU A 160 1.66 -11.89 -0.87
CA LEU A 160 3.10 -11.95 -0.68
C LEU A 160 3.80 -12.62 -1.88
N GLY A 161 3.24 -13.72 -2.39
CA GLY A 161 3.73 -14.38 -3.60
C GLY A 161 3.68 -13.48 -4.84
N ALA A 162 2.71 -12.58 -4.94
CA ALA A 162 2.63 -11.59 -6.02
C ALA A 162 3.69 -10.49 -5.90
N VAL A 163 4.02 -10.05 -4.65
CA VAL A 163 5.11 -9.07 -4.40
C VAL A 163 6.46 -9.60 -4.91
N PHE A 164 6.75 -10.87 -4.67
CA PHE A 164 8.03 -11.47 -5.06
C PHE A 164 8.03 -12.06 -6.48
N SER A 165 6.87 -12.15 -7.14
CA SER A 165 6.76 -12.73 -8.48
C SER A 165 7.61 -12.03 -9.55
N PRO A 166 7.78 -10.69 -9.56
CA PRO A 166 8.59 -10.03 -10.56
C PRO A 166 10.04 -10.53 -10.61
N LEU A 167 10.60 -10.96 -9.46
CA LEU A 167 11.95 -11.52 -9.40
C LEU A 167 12.09 -12.81 -10.21
N GLY A 168 11.07 -13.69 -10.17
CA GLY A 168 11.05 -14.93 -10.94
C GLY A 168 10.76 -14.75 -12.44
N TYR A 169 10.19 -13.61 -12.82
CA TYR A 169 9.78 -13.30 -14.20
C TYR A 169 10.53 -12.10 -14.80
N LEU A 170 11.65 -11.69 -14.21
CA LEU A 170 12.40 -10.47 -14.55
C LEU A 170 12.69 -10.33 -16.05
N PHE A 171 13.17 -11.39 -16.68
CA PHE A 171 13.52 -11.41 -18.11
C PHE A 171 12.39 -11.91 -19.02
N ARG A 172 11.26 -12.34 -18.43
CA ARG A 172 10.17 -12.96 -19.19
C ARG A 172 9.54 -12.00 -20.18
N GLY A 173 9.38 -10.72 -19.81
CA GLY A 173 8.83 -9.68 -20.68
C GLY A 173 9.64 -9.50 -21.95
N PHE A 174 10.95 -9.47 -21.84
CA PHE A 174 11.87 -9.33 -22.99
C PHE A 174 11.88 -10.59 -23.84
N SER A 175 11.89 -11.77 -23.20
CA SER A 175 11.88 -13.06 -23.88
C SER A 175 10.56 -13.33 -24.63
N ASP A 176 9.42 -12.98 -24.05
CA ASP A 176 8.11 -13.13 -24.69
C ASP A 176 7.93 -12.11 -25.83
N CYS A 177 8.47 -10.88 -25.66
CA CYS A 177 8.54 -9.89 -26.74
C CYS A 177 9.31 -10.42 -27.96
N TYR A 178 10.48 -11.01 -27.72
CA TYR A 178 11.28 -11.62 -28.80
C TYR A 178 10.50 -12.70 -29.53
N VAL A 179 9.83 -13.61 -28.82
CA VAL A 179 9.02 -14.70 -29.44
C VAL A 179 7.84 -14.13 -30.22
N TYR A 180 7.16 -13.10 -29.70
CA TYR A 180 6.05 -12.42 -30.37
C TYR A 180 6.46 -11.83 -31.71
N VAL A 181 7.56 -11.07 -31.72
CA VAL A 181 8.11 -10.46 -32.94
C VAL A 181 8.52 -11.53 -33.95
N ARG A 182 9.19 -12.59 -33.50
CA ARG A 182 9.63 -13.71 -34.36
C ARG A 182 8.47 -14.43 -35.04
N GLN A 183 7.32 -14.58 -34.40
CA GLN A 183 6.15 -15.26 -34.98
C GLN A 183 5.39 -14.42 -36.01
N ARG A 184 5.35 -13.08 -35.83
CA ARG A 184 4.63 -12.20 -36.78
C ARG A 184 5.34 -11.96 -38.10
N GLU A 185 6.63 -12.16 -38.15
CA GLU A 185 7.39 -11.88 -39.36
C GLU A 185 7.45 -13.10 -40.30
N LYS A 186 6.73 -12.99 -41.41
CA LYS A 186 6.87 -13.90 -42.56
C LYS A 186 8.18 -13.71 -43.33
N LYS A 187 8.86 -12.55 -43.19
CA LYS A 187 10.19 -12.26 -43.77
C LYS A 187 11.17 -11.96 -42.62
N LYS A 188 12.27 -12.69 -42.56
CA LYS A 188 13.36 -12.55 -41.59
C LYS A 188 14.10 -11.22 -41.79
N SER A 189 13.54 -10.10 -41.34
CA SER A 189 14.26 -8.82 -41.34
C SER A 189 15.23 -8.79 -40.15
N LYS A 190 16.53 -8.73 -40.42
CA LYS A 190 17.59 -8.57 -39.40
C LYS A 190 17.41 -7.30 -38.57
N ALA A 191 16.77 -6.29 -39.13
CA ALA A 191 16.52 -4.99 -38.47
C ALA A 191 15.68 -5.10 -37.18
N ILE A 192 14.72 -6.01 -37.13
CA ILE A 192 13.88 -6.21 -35.93
C ILE A 192 14.64 -6.85 -34.78
N TYR A 193 15.54 -7.80 -35.09
CA TYR A 193 16.41 -8.37 -34.04
C TYR A 193 17.34 -7.32 -33.43
N VAL A 194 17.83 -6.39 -34.26
CA VAL A 194 18.61 -5.24 -33.82
C VAL A 194 17.75 -4.31 -32.95
N LEU A 195 16.54 -4.00 -33.40
CA LEU A 195 15.62 -3.14 -32.64
C LEU A 195 15.28 -3.72 -31.25
N VAL A 196 14.95 -5.01 -31.18
CA VAL A 196 14.68 -5.71 -29.90
C VAL A 196 15.94 -5.73 -29.04
N GLY A 197 17.11 -6.00 -29.64
CA GLY A 197 18.40 -5.96 -28.92
C GLY A 197 18.70 -4.59 -28.33
N VAL A 198 18.48 -3.51 -29.08
CA VAL A 198 18.62 -2.13 -28.60
C VAL A 198 17.62 -1.83 -27.50
N LEU A 199 16.37 -2.25 -27.63
CA LEU A 199 15.33 -2.02 -26.61
C LEU A 199 15.66 -2.70 -25.28
N ILE A 200 16.25 -3.92 -25.33
CA ILE A 200 16.72 -4.65 -24.16
C ILE A 200 17.99 -4.00 -23.57
N ALA A 201 18.92 -3.60 -24.44
CA ALA A 201 20.20 -3.04 -24.00
C ALA A 201 20.06 -1.62 -23.41
N LEU A 202 19.09 -0.84 -23.86
CA LEU A 202 18.91 0.57 -23.47
C LEU A 202 18.84 0.79 -21.95
N PRO A 203 18.03 0.07 -21.17
CA PRO A 203 18.00 0.23 -19.71
C PRO A 203 19.32 -0.19 -19.04
N PHE A 204 19.99 -1.24 -19.55
CA PHE A 204 21.30 -1.65 -19.04
C PHE A 204 22.39 -0.65 -19.38
N LEU A 205 22.35 -0.08 -20.59
CA LEU A 205 23.28 0.98 -20.98
C LEU A 205 23.13 2.22 -20.08
N VAL A 206 21.87 2.65 -19.83
CA VAL A 206 21.60 3.78 -18.94
C VAL A 206 22.09 3.48 -17.52
N LEU A 207 21.82 2.29 -16.99
CA LEU A 207 22.28 1.87 -15.68
C LEU A 207 23.81 1.86 -15.59
N MET A 208 24.49 1.25 -16.57
CA MET A 208 25.95 1.19 -16.62
C MET A 208 26.57 2.57 -16.78
N LEU A 209 25.97 3.44 -17.59
CA LEU A 209 26.42 4.81 -17.76
C LEU A 209 26.40 5.60 -16.45
N ILE A 210 25.37 5.41 -15.62
CA ILE A 210 25.30 6.01 -14.28
C ILE A 210 26.40 5.44 -13.38
N VAL A 211 26.51 4.10 -13.28
CA VAL A 211 27.49 3.45 -12.41
C VAL A 211 28.91 3.82 -12.79
N LEU A 212 29.23 3.85 -14.10
CA LEU A 212 30.57 4.23 -14.56
C LEU A 212 30.85 5.73 -14.34
N SER A 213 29.82 6.59 -14.49
CA SER A 213 29.97 8.03 -14.22
C SER A 213 30.23 8.34 -12.75
N GLU A 214 29.69 7.52 -11.83
CA GLU A 214 29.98 7.65 -10.38
C GLU A 214 31.32 7.02 -10.01
N ALA A 215 31.81 6.04 -10.79
CA ALA A 215 33.06 5.33 -10.53
C ALA A 215 34.31 6.11 -11.00
N ASP A 216 34.20 6.92 -12.07
CA ASP A 216 35.35 7.61 -12.66
C ASP A 216 35.00 9.06 -13.05
N ALA A 217 35.74 10.02 -12.45
CA ALA A 217 35.55 11.46 -12.67
C ALA A 217 35.88 11.91 -14.11
N ILE A 218 36.84 11.24 -14.77
CA ILE A 218 37.19 11.56 -16.16
C ILE A 218 36.10 11.07 -17.09
N PHE A 219 35.57 9.88 -16.86
CA PHE A 219 34.44 9.34 -17.60
C PHE A 219 33.22 10.25 -17.45
N LYS A 220 32.90 10.67 -16.22
CA LYS A 220 31.83 11.64 -15.94
C LYS A 220 32.01 12.93 -16.73
N TYR A 221 33.20 13.52 -16.72
CA TYR A 221 33.51 14.74 -17.47
C TYR A 221 33.31 14.56 -18.98
N ILE A 222 33.76 13.41 -19.55
CA ILE A 222 33.58 13.10 -20.98
C ILE A 222 32.11 12.94 -21.32
N VAL A 223 31.34 12.22 -20.49
CA VAL A 223 29.90 12.02 -20.65
C VAL A 223 29.16 13.35 -20.58
N ASP A 224 29.43 14.18 -19.57
CA ASP A 224 28.81 15.48 -19.37
C ASP A 224 29.14 16.43 -20.55
N ARG A 225 30.36 16.35 -21.09
CA ARG A 225 30.77 17.17 -22.25
C ARG A 225 30.21 16.66 -23.58
N SER A 226 30.14 15.35 -23.79
CA SER A 226 29.68 14.72 -25.04
C SER A 226 28.15 14.70 -25.14
N ILE A 227 27.46 14.56 -24.02
CA ILE A 227 26.01 14.43 -23.89
C ILE A 227 25.42 15.70 -23.24
N GLY A 228 26.25 16.62 -22.79
CA GLY A 228 25.90 17.81 -22.00
C GLY A 228 24.93 18.78 -22.65
N ASN A 229 24.84 18.80 -23.98
CA ASN A 229 23.78 19.54 -24.70
C ASN A 229 22.41 18.86 -24.61
N LEU A 230 22.34 17.61 -24.22
CA LEU A 230 21.10 16.85 -23.99
C LEU A 230 20.66 16.81 -22.53
N GLN A 231 21.47 17.44 -21.59
CA GLN A 231 21.21 17.27 -20.16
C GLN A 231 20.58 15.88 -19.89
N LEU A 232 21.34 14.81 -20.19
CA LEU A 232 21.03 13.48 -19.66
C LEU A 232 21.27 13.56 -18.15
N SER A 233 20.58 14.54 -17.57
CA SER A 233 20.54 14.74 -16.14
C SER A 233 20.07 13.41 -15.54
N GLY A 234 20.48 13.12 -14.32
CA GLY A 234 19.98 11.96 -13.57
C GLY A 234 18.45 11.81 -13.60
N ASN A 235 17.76 12.83 -14.10
CA ASN A 235 16.33 12.89 -14.35
C ASN A 235 15.87 11.95 -15.48
N LEU A 236 16.55 11.94 -16.64
CA LEU A 236 16.16 11.07 -17.77
C LEU A 236 16.52 9.62 -17.46
N ALA A 237 17.69 9.39 -16.85
CA ALA A 237 18.10 8.08 -16.41
C ALA A 237 17.13 7.49 -15.39
N GLY A 238 16.74 8.26 -14.36
CA GLY A 238 15.75 7.85 -13.38
C GLY A 238 14.36 7.59 -13.99
N PHE A 239 13.96 8.38 -14.99
CA PHE A 239 12.71 8.17 -15.73
C PHE A 239 12.72 6.83 -16.49
N VAL A 240 13.78 6.54 -17.23
CA VAL A 240 13.94 5.27 -17.98
C VAL A 240 14.02 4.08 -17.02
N MET A 241 14.77 4.19 -15.93
CA MET A 241 14.83 3.13 -14.90
C MET A 241 13.46 2.85 -14.29
N MET A 242 12.70 3.89 -13.95
CA MET A 242 11.35 3.73 -13.42
C MET A 242 10.41 3.07 -14.44
N LEU A 243 10.48 3.47 -15.70
CA LEU A 243 9.68 2.88 -16.79
C LEU A 243 9.95 1.39 -16.94
N VAL A 244 11.21 0.98 -16.95
CA VAL A 244 11.59 -0.43 -17.05
C VAL A 244 11.19 -1.20 -15.79
N ALA A 245 11.40 -0.63 -14.62
CA ALA A 245 11.02 -1.27 -13.35
C ALA A 245 9.50 -1.51 -13.29
N VAL A 246 8.69 -0.50 -13.64
CA VAL A 246 7.22 -0.64 -13.67
C VAL A 246 6.80 -1.70 -14.68
N PHE A 247 7.37 -1.70 -15.90
CA PHE A 247 7.09 -2.73 -16.91
C PHE A 247 7.40 -4.13 -16.39
N VAL A 248 8.60 -4.34 -15.84
CA VAL A 248 9.03 -5.64 -15.32
C VAL A 248 8.14 -6.11 -14.16
N ILE A 249 7.81 -5.22 -13.24
CA ILE A 249 6.95 -5.54 -12.10
C ILE A 249 5.55 -5.94 -12.58
N VAL A 250 4.93 -5.11 -13.40
CA VAL A 250 3.55 -5.31 -13.86
C VAL A 250 3.42 -6.53 -14.75
N TYR A 251 4.34 -6.67 -15.73
CA TYR A 251 4.35 -7.85 -16.60
C TYR A 251 4.70 -9.13 -15.85
N GLY A 252 5.60 -9.05 -14.86
CA GLY A 252 5.95 -10.18 -13.99
C GLY A 252 4.76 -10.69 -13.16
N ILE A 253 3.99 -9.76 -12.57
CA ILE A 253 2.74 -10.11 -11.85
C ILE A 253 1.73 -10.72 -12.82
N PHE A 254 1.54 -10.14 -14.00
CA PHE A 254 0.65 -10.68 -15.02
C PHE A 254 1.06 -12.10 -15.44
N CYS A 255 2.36 -12.33 -15.72
CA CYS A 255 2.87 -13.66 -16.03
C CYS A 255 2.60 -14.67 -14.90
N LYS A 256 2.79 -14.26 -13.63
CA LYS A 256 2.47 -15.11 -12.48
C LYS A 256 1.00 -15.54 -12.49
N MET A 257 0.08 -14.61 -12.74
CA MET A 257 -1.35 -14.89 -12.74
C MET A 257 -1.78 -15.81 -13.91
N VAL A 258 -1.13 -15.66 -15.07
CA VAL A 258 -1.47 -16.48 -16.26
C VAL A 258 -0.79 -17.84 -16.27
N ILE A 259 0.51 -17.93 -15.88
CA ILE A 259 1.31 -19.16 -15.98
C ILE A 259 1.10 -20.07 -14.77
N GLN A 260 1.13 -19.48 -13.57
CA GLN A 260 1.05 -20.19 -12.30
C GLN A 260 0.09 -19.48 -11.33
N PRO A 261 -1.20 -19.42 -11.66
CA PRO A 261 -2.17 -18.86 -10.74
C PRO A 261 -2.09 -19.60 -9.39
N PRO A 262 -2.32 -18.92 -8.27
CA PRO A 262 -2.40 -19.58 -6.98
C PRO A 262 -3.44 -20.72 -7.02
N LYS A 263 -2.98 -21.96 -6.87
CA LYS A 263 -3.85 -23.14 -6.95
C LYS A 263 -4.92 -23.09 -5.85
N ILE A 264 -6.11 -23.54 -6.19
CA ILE A 264 -7.14 -23.89 -5.20
C ILE A 264 -6.68 -25.19 -4.58
N ASP A 265 -6.08 -25.15 -3.40
CA ASP A 265 -5.93 -26.36 -2.62
C ASP A 265 -7.35 -26.73 -2.18
N CYS A 266 -7.79 -27.93 -2.55
CA CYS A 266 -9.00 -28.54 -2.02
C CYS A 266 -8.95 -28.41 -0.49
N GLU A 267 -10.10 -28.18 0.12
CA GLU A 267 -10.33 -27.98 1.55
C GLU A 267 -9.24 -28.64 2.41
N GLU A 268 -8.38 -27.81 3.03
CA GLU A 268 -7.51 -28.30 4.09
C GLU A 268 -8.45 -28.88 5.16
N LYS A 269 -8.53 -30.18 5.21
CA LYS A 269 -9.27 -30.89 6.25
C LYS A 269 -8.78 -30.41 7.60
N GLN A 270 -9.71 -30.02 8.44
CA GLN A 270 -9.48 -29.79 9.86
C GLN A 270 -8.92 -31.09 10.45
N MET A 271 -7.59 -31.14 10.63
CA MET A 271 -6.87 -32.39 10.93
C MET A 271 -6.57 -32.54 12.41
N VAL A 272 -6.74 -31.48 13.21
CA VAL A 272 -6.30 -31.47 14.60
C VAL A 272 -7.49 -31.73 15.53
N GLU A 273 -7.24 -32.57 16.56
CA GLU A 273 -8.22 -32.93 17.59
C GLU A 273 -8.75 -31.66 18.29
N PRO A 274 -10.09 -31.45 18.36
CA PRO A 274 -10.67 -30.25 18.96
C PRO A 274 -10.32 -30.05 20.43
N MET A 275 -10.02 -31.13 21.16
CA MET A 275 -9.73 -31.07 22.59
C MET A 275 -8.50 -30.20 22.88
N ILE A 276 -7.49 -30.22 22.01
CA ILE A 276 -6.31 -29.35 22.15
C ILE A 276 -6.71 -27.86 22.05
N GLY A 277 -7.54 -27.54 21.06
CA GLY A 277 -8.07 -26.18 20.89
C GLY A 277 -8.96 -25.72 22.03
N ILE A 278 -9.82 -26.61 22.52
CA ILE A 278 -10.70 -26.36 23.68
C ILE A 278 -9.88 -26.06 24.94
N THR A 279 -8.85 -26.85 25.22
CA THR A 279 -8.01 -26.65 26.41
C THR A 279 -7.22 -25.35 26.29
N PHE A 280 -6.55 -25.11 25.17
CA PHE A 280 -5.76 -23.91 24.93
C PHE A 280 -6.62 -22.63 24.96
N CYS A 281 -7.65 -22.56 24.14
CA CYS A 281 -8.54 -21.39 24.08
C CYS A 281 -9.36 -21.23 25.36
N GLY A 282 -9.71 -22.32 26.02
CA GLY A 282 -10.45 -22.31 27.30
C GLY A 282 -9.66 -21.62 28.41
N LEU A 283 -8.38 -21.97 28.59
CA LEU A 283 -7.50 -21.36 29.58
C LEU A 283 -7.29 -19.85 29.28
N LEU A 284 -7.05 -19.51 28.02
CA LEU A 284 -6.92 -18.08 27.61
C LEU A 284 -8.22 -17.32 27.84
N THR A 285 -9.36 -17.91 27.49
CA THR A 285 -10.66 -17.27 27.65
C THR A 285 -10.99 -17.05 29.13
N ALA A 286 -10.65 -18.00 30.01
CA ALA A 286 -10.81 -17.83 31.45
C ALA A 286 -9.99 -16.65 32.00
N LEU A 287 -8.71 -16.54 31.58
CA LEU A 287 -7.86 -15.39 31.90
C LEU A 287 -8.45 -14.07 31.38
N TYR A 288 -8.91 -14.05 30.14
CA TYR A 288 -9.51 -12.86 29.54
C TYR A 288 -10.85 -12.47 30.17
N ALA A 289 -11.64 -13.45 30.63
CA ALA A 289 -12.88 -13.18 31.34
C ALA A 289 -12.63 -12.46 32.66
N VAL A 290 -11.66 -12.94 33.45
CA VAL A 290 -11.24 -12.29 34.71
C VAL A 290 -10.76 -10.85 34.40
N PHE A 291 -9.91 -10.68 33.37
CA PHE A 291 -9.43 -9.36 32.97
C PHE A 291 -10.57 -8.45 32.52
N ALA A 292 -11.51 -8.95 31.71
CA ALA A 292 -12.65 -8.17 31.23
C ALA A 292 -13.57 -7.72 32.38
N ILE A 293 -13.80 -8.58 33.37
CA ILE A 293 -14.56 -8.22 34.58
C ILE A 293 -13.87 -7.06 35.32
N ILE A 294 -12.56 -7.13 35.52
CA ILE A 294 -11.79 -6.05 36.14
C ILE A 294 -11.91 -4.75 35.34
N GLN A 295 -11.83 -4.82 34.00
CA GLN A 295 -11.96 -3.65 33.12
C GLN A 295 -13.36 -3.00 33.18
N ILE A 296 -14.41 -3.81 33.31
CA ILE A 296 -15.79 -3.32 33.46
C ILE A 296 -15.98 -2.65 34.84
N LEU A 297 -15.42 -3.23 35.89
CA LEU A 297 -15.59 -2.74 37.25
C LEU A 297 -14.71 -1.51 37.55
N SER A 298 -13.54 -1.40 36.89
CA SER A 298 -12.56 -0.32 37.13
C SER A 298 -13.13 1.10 37.09
N PRO A 299 -14.01 1.53 36.15
CA PRO A 299 -14.60 2.84 36.15
C PRO A 299 -15.53 3.14 37.35
N PHE A 300 -16.15 2.09 37.90
CA PHE A 300 -17.08 2.21 39.02
C PHE A 300 -16.38 2.29 40.39
N LEU A 301 -15.14 1.78 40.47
CA LEU A 301 -14.35 1.74 41.71
C LEU A 301 -13.62 3.08 42.01
N GLY A 302 -13.66 4.03 41.07
CA GLY A 302 -13.21 5.42 41.24
C GLY A 302 -11.72 5.58 41.53
N LYS A 303 -11.32 6.81 41.96
CA LYS A 303 -9.92 7.18 42.26
C LYS A 303 -9.25 6.33 43.34
N GLN A 304 -10.02 5.57 44.14
CA GLN A 304 -9.51 4.78 45.28
C GLN A 304 -8.69 3.54 44.83
N MET A 305 -8.74 3.14 43.58
CA MET A 305 -7.98 1.99 43.04
C MET A 305 -6.77 2.36 42.17
N LEU A 306 -6.43 3.63 42.04
CA LEU A 306 -5.15 3.97 41.42
C LEU A 306 -4.02 3.55 42.36
N PRO A 307 -3.03 2.77 41.90
CA PRO A 307 -1.86 2.46 42.71
C PRO A 307 -1.18 3.75 43.16
N ALA A 308 -0.72 3.78 44.40
CA ALA A 308 -0.03 4.94 44.95
C ALA A 308 1.16 5.32 44.07
N GLY A 309 1.22 6.57 43.59
CA GLY A 309 2.30 7.08 42.75
C GLY A 309 1.98 7.18 41.26
N TYR A 310 0.80 6.75 40.79
CA TYR A 310 0.40 6.95 39.38
C TYR A 310 -0.46 8.22 39.23
N SER A 311 -0.08 9.07 38.28
CA SER A 311 -0.99 10.12 37.81
C SER A 311 -2.09 9.48 36.92
N TYR A 312 -3.24 10.13 36.86
CA TYR A 312 -4.37 9.67 36.04
C TYR A 312 -4.00 9.59 34.55
N SER A 313 -3.12 10.46 34.11
CA SER A 313 -2.61 10.53 32.74
C SER A 313 -1.61 9.40 32.44
N GLU A 314 -0.76 9.02 33.38
CA GLU A 314 0.15 7.88 33.24
C GLU A 314 -0.62 6.56 33.17
N TYR A 315 -1.65 6.40 34.01
CA TYR A 315 -2.54 5.24 33.93
C TYR A 315 -3.29 5.15 32.59
N ALA A 316 -3.77 6.30 32.06
CA ALA A 316 -4.42 6.35 30.76
C ALA A 316 -3.46 5.97 29.62
N ARG A 317 -2.19 6.41 29.69
CA ARG A 317 -1.16 6.09 28.71
C ARG A 317 -0.68 4.63 28.78
N GLN A 318 -0.63 4.10 30.00
CA GLN A 318 -0.14 2.76 30.23
C GLN A 318 -1.19 1.72 29.84
N GLY A 319 -0.82 0.79 28.97
CA GLY A 319 -1.61 -0.40 28.68
C GLY A 319 -2.47 -0.37 27.40
N PHE A 320 -2.77 0.77 26.77
CA PHE A 320 -3.63 0.75 25.58
C PHE A 320 -2.98 0.06 24.37
N PHE A 321 -1.65 0.23 24.17
CA PHE A 321 -0.94 -0.47 23.11
C PHE A 321 -0.89 -1.98 23.35
N GLN A 322 -0.73 -2.39 24.61
CA GLN A 322 -0.77 -3.79 25.00
C GLN A 322 -2.14 -4.40 24.73
N LEU A 323 -3.23 -3.69 25.05
CA LEU A 323 -4.59 -4.16 24.78
C LEU A 323 -4.87 -4.24 23.28
N LEU A 324 -4.41 -3.28 22.50
CA LEU A 324 -4.50 -3.31 21.04
C LEU A 324 -3.75 -4.51 20.46
N PHE A 325 -2.53 -4.77 20.96
CA PHE A 325 -1.73 -5.93 20.55
C PHE A 325 -2.41 -7.25 20.91
N VAL A 326 -2.90 -7.38 22.14
CA VAL A 326 -3.65 -8.58 22.59
C VAL A 326 -4.88 -8.78 21.72
N ALA A 327 -5.64 -7.72 21.41
CA ALA A 327 -6.80 -7.83 20.54
C ALA A 327 -6.41 -8.32 19.13
N ALA A 328 -5.32 -7.81 18.55
CA ALA A 328 -4.84 -8.27 17.26
C ALA A 328 -4.39 -9.75 17.29
N VAL A 329 -3.68 -10.16 18.33
CA VAL A 329 -3.27 -11.58 18.54
C VAL A 329 -4.49 -12.47 18.70
N ASN A 330 -5.50 -12.05 19.45
CA ASN A 330 -6.74 -12.81 19.63
C ASN A 330 -7.48 -13.03 18.31
N LEU A 331 -7.51 -12.03 17.43
CA LEU A 331 -8.08 -12.19 16.09
C LEU A 331 -7.38 -13.32 15.32
N VAL A 332 -6.05 -13.33 15.35
CA VAL A 332 -5.24 -14.38 14.69
C VAL A 332 -5.52 -15.74 15.32
N ILE A 333 -5.55 -15.83 16.65
CA ILE A 333 -5.84 -17.09 17.37
C ILE A 333 -7.22 -17.63 16.95
N VAL A 334 -8.26 -16.80 16.98
CA VAL A 334 -9.62 -17.22 16.60
C VAL A 334 -9.65 -17.74 15.16
N LEU A 335 -9.04 -17.03 14.22
CA LEU A 335 -9.01 -17.42 12.81
C LEU A 335 -8.23 -18.72 12.59
N VAL A 336 -7.08 -18.87 13.25
CA VAL A 336 -6.24 -20.08 13.17
C VAL A 336 -6.95 -21.27 13.82
N CYS A 337 -7.49 -21.12 15.03
CA CYS A 337 -8.17 -22.21 15.74
C CYS A 337 -9.43 -22.67 15.00
N ASN A 338 -10.23 -21.74 14.45
CA ASN A 338 -11.42 -22.10 13.68
C ASN A 338 -11.08 -22.90 12.42
N ARG A 339 -9.87 -22.73 11.88
CA ARG A 339 -9.43 -23.42 10.66
C ARG A 339 -8.67 -24.72 10.94
N ALA A 340 -7.88 -24.77 12.00
CA ALA A 340 -6.97 -25.88 12.30
C ALA A 340 -7.66 -27.06 12.98
N PHE A 341 -8.66 -26.80 13.84
CA PHE A 341 -9.32 -27.81 14.64
C PHE A 341 -10.62 -28.30 13.99
N ALA A 342 -10.96 -29.56 14.21
CA ALA A 342 -12.22 -30.14 13.78
C ALA A 342 -13.43 -29.43 14.43
N GLU A 343 -14.57 -29.40 13.74
CA GLU A 343 -15.77 -28.69 14.20
C GLU A 343 -16.25 -29.20 15.56
N SER A 344 -16.31 -28.30 16.53
CA SER A 344 -16.84 -28.58 17.88
C SER A 344 -17.69 -27.40 18.35
N ARG A 345 -18.90 -27.69 18.84
CA ARG A 345 -19.78 -26.67 19.43
C ARG A 345 -19.13 -26.01 20.66
N VAL A 346 -18.41 -26.78 21.45
CA VAL A 346 -17.71 -26.27 22.65
C VAL A 346 -16.62 -25.30 22.26
N LEU A 347 -15.76 -25.67 21.29
CA LEU A 347 -14.70 -24.79 20.78
C LEU A 347 -15.29 -23.49 20.22
N ARG A 348 -16.33 -23.59 19.42
CA ARG A 348 -17.02 -22.42 18.84
C ARG A 348 -17.55 -21.46 19.91
N THR A 349 -18.17 -22.00 20.98
CA THR A 349 -18.65 -21.19 22.10
C THR A 349 -17.49 -20.50 22.84
N ILE A 350 -16.40 -21.21 23.11
CA ILE A 350 -15.20 -20.63 23.73
C ILE A 350 -14.61 -19.51 22.90
N LEU A 351 -14.45 -19.70 21.58
CA LEU A 351 -13.95 -18.68 20.68
C LEU A 351 -14.88 -17.46 20.64
N THR A 352 -16.20 -17.65 20.71
CA THR A 352 -17.17 -16.55 20.77
C THR A 352 -17.06 -15.76 22.06
N ILE A 353 -16.91 -16.43 23.22
CA ILE A 353 -16.69 -15.78 24.51
C ILE A 353 -15.36 -15.00 24.48
N MET A 354 -14.30 -15.57 23.90
CA MET A 354 -13.02 -14.92 23.74
C MET A 354 -13.14 -13.63 22.89
N CYS A 355 -13.91 -13.65 21.80
CA CYS A 355 -14.25 -12.46 21.03
C CYS A 355 -15.00 -11.42 21.88
N GLY A 356 -15.98 -11.87 22.71
CA GLY A 356 -16.71 -11.00 23.64
C GLY A 356 -15.80 -10.29 24.64
N CYS A 357 -14.89 -11.04 25.27
CA CYS A 357 -13.87 -10.46 26.17
C CYS A 357 -12.97 -9.44 25.42
N THR A 358 -12.63 -9.75 24.16
CA THR A 358 -11.81 -8.84 23.35
C THR A 358 -12.54 -7.55 23.01
N TYR A 359 -13.86 -7.57 22.78
CA TYR A 359 -14.64 -6.33 22.64
C TYR A 359 -14.60 -5.46 23.89
N VAL A 360 -14.65 -6.05 25.08
CA VAL A 360 -14.48 -5.30 26.34
C VAL A 360 -13.10 -4.66 26.41
N MET A 361 -12.05 -5.38 26.03
CA MET A 361 -10.68 -4.84 25.96
C MET A 361 -10.56 -3.68 24.96
N ILE A 362 -11.16 -3.82 23.78
CA ILE A 362 -11.19 -2.75 22.76
C ILE A 362 -11.93 -1.52 23.29
N GLY A 363 -13.09 -1.70 23.91
CA GLY A 363 -13.86 -0.61 24.52
C GLY A 363 -13.08 0.09 25.63
N SER A 364 -12.45 -0.66 26.53
CA SER A 364 -11.59 -0.10 27.59
C SER A 364 -10.40 0.67 27.02
N SER A 365 -9.75 0.14 25.96
CA SER A 365 -8.66 0.82 25.27
C SER A 365 -9.12 2.13 24.62
N ALA A 366 -10.29 2.15 23.99
CA ALA A 366 -10.87 3.36 23.41
C ALA A 366 -11.15 4.44 24.47
N VAL A 367 -11.75 4.06 25.60
CA VAL A 367 -12.02 4.99 26.71
C VAL A 367 -10.70 5.58 27.25
N ARG A 368 -9.69 4.76 27.50
CA ARG A 368 -8.36 5.23 27.93
C ARG A 368 -7.73 6.20 26.94
N MET A 369 -7.83 5.91 25.62
CA MET A 369 -7.31 6.79 24.59
C MET A 369 -8.05 8.12 24.56
N LEU A 370 -9.39 8.12 24.71
CA LEU A 370 -10.19 9.35 24.76
C LEU A 370 -9.83 10.21 26.00
N MET A 371 -9.60 9.58 27.16
CA MET A 371 -9.13 10.27 28.35
C MET A 371 -7.73 10.88 28.15
N TYR A 372 -6.86 10.14 27.47
CA TYR A 372 -5.52 10.63 27.15
C TYR A 372 -5.57 11.80 26.15
N ILE A 373 -6.46 11.77 25.16
CA ILE A 373 -6.69 12.88 24.23
C ILE A 373 -7.19 14.13 24.95
N ARG A 374 -8.09 13.98 25.93
CA ARG A 374 -8.59 15.11 26.74
C ARG A 374 -7.50 15.79 27.56
N ALA A 375 -6.49 15.03 28.02
CA ALA A 375 -5.39 15.56 28.83
C ALA A 375 -4.23 16.15 28.00
N TYR A 376 -4.01 15.62 26.78
CA TYR A 376 -2.81 15.92 25.99
C TYR A 376 -3.11 16.24 24.52
N HIS A 377 -4.35 16.58 24.19
CA HIS A 377 -4.83 16.91 22.86
C HIS A 377 -4.71 15.77 21.82
N LEU A 378 -5.03 16.05 20.55
CA LEU A 378 -4.98 15.09 19.48
C LEU A 378 -3.56 15.00 18.89
N THR A 379 -3.11 13.77 18.60
CA THR A 379 -1.96 13.51 17.74
C THR A 379 -2.36 12.51 16.66
N TYR A 380 -1.62 12.49 15.57
CA TYR A 380 -1.88 11.55 14.46
C TYR A 380 -1.91 10.08 14.93
N LEU A 381 -0.96 9.70 15.81
CA LEU A 381 -0.91 8.35 16.36
C LEU A 381 -2.16 8.01 17.19
N ARG A 382 -2.69 8.96 17.98
CA ARG A 382 -3.91 8.72 18.79
C ARG A 382 -5.14 8.50 17.91
N VAL A 383 -5.27 9.29 16.84
CA VAL A 383 -6.34 9.12 15.85
C VAL A 383 -6.21 7.78 15.14
N LEU A 384 -4.98 7.39 14.74
CA LEU A 384 -4.70 6.11 14.09
C LEU A 384 -5.02 4.92 15.00
N VAL A 385 -4.73 5.02 16.32
CA VAL A 385 -5.09 3.98 17.29
C VAL A 385 -6.61 3.84 17.41
N LEU A 386 -7.36 4.93 17.53
CA LEU A 386 -8.83 4.87 17.55
C LEU A 386 -9.39 4.27 16.28
N PHE A 387 -8.84 4.64 15.13
CA PHE A 387 -9.18 4.02 13.85
C PHE A 387 -8.87 2.52 13.83
N GLY A 388 -7.70 2.11 14.32
CA GLY A 388 -7.32 0.70 14.44
C GLY A 388 -8.26 -0.12 15.34
N LEU A 389 -8.71 0.46 16.46
CA LEU A 389 -9.71 -0.16 17.33
C LEU A 389 -11.04 -0.34 16.62
N LEU A 390 -11.49 0.66 15.83
CA LEU A 390 -12.70 0.56 15.01
C LEU A 390 -12.59 -0.56 13.97
N VAL A 391 -11.46 -0.66 13.28
CA VAL A 391 -11.18 -1.74 12.33
C VAL A 391 -11.24 -3.10 13.01
N LEU A 392 -10.66 -3.25 14.21
CA LEU A 392 -10.73 -4.50 14.98
C LEU A 392 -12.17 -4.87 15.34
N VAL A 393 -13.02 -3.92 15.74
CA VAL A 393 -14.45 -4.18 15.99
C VAL A 393 -15.11 -4.79 14.75
N VAL A 394 -14.88 -4.21 13.58
CA VAL A 394 -15.44 -4.69 12.32
C VAL A 394 -14.90 -6.08 11.97
N LEU A 395 -13.61 -6.32 12.14
CA LEU A 395 -12.98 -7.62 11.88
C LEU A 395 -13.52 -8.71 12.79
N PHE A 396 -13.66 -8.44 14.09
CA PHE A 396 -14.25 -9.40 15.03
C PHE A 396 -15.72 -9.70 14.73
N THR A 397 -16.49 -8.68 14.31
CA THR A 397 -17.89 -8.87 13.90
C THR A 397 -18.00 -9.87 12.74
N GLY A 398 -17.20 -9.69 11.70
CA GLY A 398 -17.14 -10.62 10.57
C GLY A 398 -16.66 -12.01 10.98
N THR A 399 -15.68 -12.08 11.90
CA THR A 399 -15.14 -13.34 12.42
C THR A 399 -16.19 -14.12 13.20
N ILE A 400 -16.97 -13.46 14.06
CA ILE A 400 -18.09 -14.11 14.79
C ILE A 400 -19.13 -14.64 13.81
N ILE A 401 -19.52 -13.86 12.80
CA ILE A 401 -20.45 -14.34 11.76
C ILE A 401 -19.88 -15.59 11.07
N TYR A 402 -18.61 -15.59 10.74
CA TYR A 402 -17.93 -16.72 10.11
C TYR A 402 -17.85 -17.96 11.00
N LEU A 403 -17.69 -17.82 12.33
CA LEU A 403 -17.73 -18.94 13.28
C LEU A 403 -19.05 -19.73 13.23
N TYR A 404 -20.19 -19.04 12.97
CA TYR A 404 -21.51 -19.66 12.92
C TYR A 404 -21.97 -20.00 11.51
N LYS A 405 -21.42 -19.34 10.49
CA LYS A 405 -21.80 -19.53 9.10
C LYS A 405 -20.57 -19.70 8.22
N ASN A 406 -20.11 -20.95 8.09
CA ASN A 406 -18.92 -21.31 7.31
C ASN A 406 -18.97 -20.88 5.82
N THR A 407 -20.20 -20.65 5.29
CA THR A 407 -20.41 -20.14 3.93
C THR A 407 -20.20 -18.63 3.81
N PHE A 408 -20.00 -17.93 4.92
CA PHE A 408 -19.80 -16.48 4.92
C PHE A 408 -18.44 -16.12 4.26
N PRO A 409 -18.42 -15.26 3.23
CA PRO A 409 -17.20 -14.90 2.52
C PRO A 409 -16.36 -13.92 3.34
N LEU A 410 -15.74 -14.41 4.43
CA LEU A 410 -15.03 -13.60 5.42
C LEU A 410 -13.97 -12.70 4.78
N MET A 411 -13.17 -13.23 3.84
CA MET A 411 -12.09 -12.44 3.23
C MET A 411 -12.64 -11.27 2.42
N LYS A 412 -13.70 -11.49 1.64
CA LYS A 412 -14.37 -10.44 0.88
C LYS A 412 -14.97 -9.37 1.80
N TYR A 413 -15.61 -9.81 2.90
CA TYR A 413 -16.11 -8.90 3.92
C TYR A 413 -14.98 -8.05 4.50
N MET A 414 -13.84 -8.67 4.90
CA MET A 414 -12.70 -7.95 5.45
C MET A 414 -12.15 -6.90 4.47
N ILE A 415 -11.99 -7.26 3.18
CA ILE A 415 -11.48 -6.33 2.17
C ILE A 415 -12.44 -5.14 1.97
N VAL A 416 -13.73 -5.42 1.83
CA VAL A 416 -14.74 -4.36 1.56
C VAL A 416 -14.94 -3.48 2.79
N ALA A 417 -15.09 -4.08 3.97
CA ALA A 417 -15.36 -3.33 5.19
C ALA A 417 -14.13 -2.52 5.66
N CYS A 418 -12.94 -3.15 5.74
CA CYS A 418 -11.73 -2.43 6.13
C CYS A 418 -11.28 -1.44 5.06
N GLY A 419 -11.41 -1.80 3.77
CA GLY A 419 -11.12 -0.90 2.66
C GLY A 419 -12.06 0.32 2.64
N GLY A 420 -13.37 0.12 2.86
CA GLY A 420 -14.34 1.19 2.97
C GLY A 420 -14.08 2.12 4.15
N LEU A 421 -13.79 1.56 5.34
CA LEU A 421 -13.39 2.34 6.51
C LEU A 421 -12.11 3.13 6.25
N TYR A 422 -11.11 2.50 5.62
CA TYR A 422 -9.85 3.17 5.31
C TYR A 422 -10.06 4.31 4.30
N ILE A 423 -10.85 4.11 3.25
CA ILE A 423 -11.18 5.16 2.28
C ILE A 423 -11.88 6.33 2.97
N ALA A 424 -12.86 6.05 3.84
CA ALA A 424 -13.54 7.09 4.62
C ALA A 424 -12.55 7.86 5.51
N PHE A 425 -11.64 7.16 6.18
CA PHE A 425 -10.57 7.77 6.98
C PHE A 425 -9.63 8.63 6.13
N ALA A 426 -9.18 8.13 4.98
CA ALA A 426 -8.27 8.83 4.09
C ALA A 426 -8.89 10.10 3.47
N LEU A 427 -10.21 10.09 3.23
CA LEU A 427 -10.95 11.25 2.72
C LEU A 427 -11.36 12.24 3.81
N SER A 428 -11.28 11.88 5.08
CA SER A 428 -11.64 12.76 6.20
C SER A 428 -10.61 13.84 6.52
N HIS A 429 -9.44 13.83 5.89
CA HIS A 429 -8.32 14.74 6.17
C HIS A 429 -7.93 14.80 7.65
N PRO A 430 -7.50 13.71 8.27
CA PRO A 430 -7.27 13.61 9.69
C PRO A 430 -6.29 14.67 10.22
N ASP A 431 -5.29 15.05 9.42
CA ASP A 431 -4.30 16.04 9.81
C ASP A 431 -4.90 17.46 9.97
N THR A 432 -5.82 17.85 9.07
CA THR A 432 -6.60 19.10 9.21
C THR A 432 -7.50 19.07 10.45
N TYR A 433 -8.14 17.92 10.71
CA TYR A 433 -9.01 17.77 11.86
C TYR A 433 -8.24 17.86 13.18
N ILE A 434 -7.05 17.24 13.26
CA ILE A 434 -6.14 17.31 14.40
C ILE A 434 -5.75 18.77 14.68
N ALA A 435 -5.31 19.49 13.64
CA ALA A 435 -4.94 20.89 13.78
C ALA A 435 -6.09 21.75 14.30
N ARG A 436 -7.27 21.65 13.68
CA ARG A 436 -8.46 22.42 14.11
C ARG A 436 -8.86 22.13 15.55
N TYR A 437 -8.83 20.86 15.98
CA TYR A 437 -9.17 20.49 17.34
C TYR A 437 -8.16 21.08 18.34
N ASN A 438 -6.86 20.92 18.10
CA ASN A 438 -5.82 21.40 19.00
C ASN A 438 -5.80 22.93 19.08
N LEU A 439 -5.97 23.61 17.95
CA LEU A 439 -6.06 25.10 17.93
C LEU A 439 -7.34 25.62 18.59
N ALA A 440 -8.44 24.86 18.54
CA ALA A 440 -9.64 25.24 19.32
C ALA A 440 -9.41 25.10 20.82
N CYS A 441 -8.66 24.07 21.26
CA CYS A 441 -8.25 23.96 22.67
C CYS A 441 -7.32 25.10 23.07
N ALA A 442 -6.32 25.42 22.23
CA ALA A 442 -5.41 26.55 22.48
C ALA A 442 -6.16 27.90 22.57
N ARG A 443 -7.18 28.14 21.73
CA ARG A 443 -8.05 29.33 21.85
C ARG A 443 -8.77 29.40 23.20
N ALA A 444 -9.27 28.26 23.71
CA ALA A 444 -9.94 28.19 25.00
C ALA A 444 -8.97 28.48 26.17
N ASP A 445 -7.74 27.94 26.09
CA ASP A 445 -6.70 28.16 27.09
C ASP A 445 -6.29 29.63 27.12
N VAL A 446 -6.06 30.26 25.97
CA VAL A 446 -5.76 31.69 25.85
C VAL A 446 -6.89 32.56 26.46
N GLN A 447 -8.16 32.24 26.18
CA GLN A 447 -9.29 32.97 26.77
C GLN A 447 -9.31 32.87 28.30
N THR A 448 -8.90 31.73 28.85
CA THR A 448 -8.79 31.54 30.30
C THR A 448 -7.64 32.37 30.86
N TRP A 449 -6.47 32.40 30.21
CA TRP A 449 -5.33 33.22 30.63
C TRP A 449 -5.64 34.71 30.58
N MET A 450 -6.37 35.15 29.54
CA MET A 450 -6.85 36.55 29.48
C MET A 450 -7.81 36.90 30.62
N ALA A 451 -8.64 35.98 31.05
CA ALA A 451 -9.55 36.16 32.18
C ALA A 451 -8.82 36.17 33.55
N GLU A 452 -7.63 35.57 33.63
CA GLU A 452 -6.76 35.52 34.80
C GLU A 452 -5.74 36.66 34.84
N ASP A 453 -5.82 37.65 33.92
CA ASP A 453 -4.90 38.81 33.80
C ASP A 453 -3.42 38.39 33.64
N VAL A 454 -3.15 37.28 32.94
CA VAL A 454 -1.78 36.85 32.60
C VAL A 454 -1.18 37.86 31.61
N ASP A 455 0.09 38.23 31.82
CA ASP A 455 0.79 39.18 30.96
C ASP A 455 0.88 38.66 29.50
N THR A 456 0.84 39.58 28.53
CA THR A 456 0.86 39.24 27.09
C THR A 456 2.13 38.50 26.69
N ASP A 457 3.28 38.88 27.23
CA ASP A 457 4.57 38.23 26.95
C ASP A 457 4.59 36.77 27.48
N ASP A 458 4.03 36.54 28.69
CA ASP A 458 3.88 35.18 29.23
C ASP A 458 2.86 34.35 28.43
N MET A 459 1.82 34.98 27.88
CA MET A 459 0.86 34.29 27.00
C MET A 459 1.50 33.87 25.69
N GLU A 460 2.32 34.74 25.08
CA GLU A 460 3.03 34.44 23.85
C GLU A 460 3.98 33.25 24.03
N ILE A 461 4.79 33.23 25.09
CA ILE A 461 5.69 32.12 25.42
C ILE A 461 4.90 30.81 25.62
N ARG A 462 3.81 30.86 26.40
CA ARG A 462 2.96 29.66 26.59
C ARG A 462 2.29 29.20 25.31
N LEU A 463 1.93 30.14 24.44
CA LEU A 463 1.35 29.84 23.14
C LEU A 463 2.38 29.17 22.24
N ILE A 464 3.60 29.68 22.18
CA ILE A 464 4.72 29.11 21.43
C ILE A 464 4.99 27.69 21.91
N ASP A 465 5.10 27.45 23.20
CA ASP A 465 5.31 26.11 23.77
C ASP A 465 4.19 25.11 23.39
N LEU A 466 2.92 25.56 23.45
CA LEU A 466 1.75 24.78 23.03
C LEU A 466 1.79 24.47 21.51
N MET A 467 2.25 25.43 20.72
CA MET A 467 2.21 25.39 19.26
C MET A 467 3.43 24.71 18.64
N GLN A 468 4.59 24.73 19.29
CA GLN A 468 5.84 24.19 18.77
C GLN A 468 5.69 22.71 18.38
N TYR A 469 4.88 21.94 19.11
CA TYR A 469 4.61 20.53 18.83
C TYR A 469 3.57 20.32 17.72
N ASP A 470 2.60 21.21 17.57
CA ASP A 470 1.49 21.03 16.61
C ASP A 470 1.69 21.80 15.31
N LEU A 471 2.45 22.88 15.30
CA LEU A 471 2.58 23.75 14.13
C LEU A 471 3.75 23.40 13.23
N GLN A 472 4.87 22.92 13.79
CA GLN A 472 6.04 22.51 13.02
C GLN A 472 6.04 21.03 12.62
N ALA A 473 5.06 20.25 13.08
CA ALA A 473 4.93 18.84 12.77
C ALA A 473 3.64 18.57 12.00
N GLY A 474 3.72 18.29 10.70
CA GLY A 474 2.54 17.89 9.94
C GLY A 474 2.68 18.15 8.44
N SER A 475 1.55 18.07 7.76
CA SER A 475 1.46 18.27 6.31
C SER A 475 0.89 19.67 5.98
N ALA A 476 0.94 20.03 4.69
CA ALA A 476 0.29 21.25 4.21
C ALA A 476 -1.24 21.28 4.46
N ASP A 477 -1.84 20.14 4.83
CA ASP A 477 -3.26 20.05 5.21
C ASP A 477 -3.60 20.88 6.45
N ARG A 478 -2.63 21.13 7.34
CA ARG A 478 -2.79 21.93 8.56
C ARG A 478 -2.69 23.44 8.31
N THR A 479 -1.95 23.85 7.31
CA THR A 479 -1.59 25.25 7.04
C THR A 479 -2.78 26.23 7.10
N PRO A 480 -3.95 25.95 6.49
CA PRO A 480 -5.07 26.90 6.59
C PRO A 480 -5.58 27.11 8.02
N ALA A 481 -5.60 26.05 8.84
CA ALA A 481 -6.05 26.18 10.23
C ALA A 481 -5.04 26.93 11.10
N VAL A 482 -3.75 26.76 10.82
CA VAL A 482 -2.67 27.47 11.51
C VAL A 482 -2.75 28.96 11.25
N PHE A 483 -2.85 29.39 10.00
CA PHE A 483 -2.92 30.83 9.68
C PHE A 483 -4.23 31.46 10.18
N GLU A 484 -5.37 30.80 10.10
CA GLU A 484 -6.62 31.23 10.73
C GLU A 484 -6.48 31.47 12.24
N PHE A 485 -5.66 30.65 12.90
CA PHE A 485 -5.39 30.82 14.32
C PHE A 485 -4.42 31.98 14.57
N LEU A 486 -3.38 32.16 13.78
CA LEU A 486 -2.42 33.27 13.91
C LEU A 486 -3.10 34.62 13.69
N GLU A 487 -3.95 34.77 12.67
CA GLU A 487 -4.78 35.96 12.45
C GLU A 487 -5.66 36.28 13.68
N TRP A 488 -6.24 35.23 14.27
CA TRP A 488 -7.05 35.38 15.47
C TRP A 488 -6.21 35.85 16.68
N ALA A 489 -4.99 35.38 16.85
CA ALA A 489 -4.07 35.74 17.95
C ALA A 489 -3.50 37.17 17.74
N GLN A 490 -3.13 37.50 16.51
CA GLN A 490 -2.64 38.82 16.11
C GLN A 490 -3.68 39.92 16.35
N ALA A 491 -4.94 39.68 15.97
CA ALA A 491 -6.04 40.60 16.23
C ALA A 491 -6.28 40.92 17.74
N ARG A 492 -5.68 40.15 18.64
CA ARG A 492 -5.75 40.29 20.11
C ARG A 492 -4.46 40.79 20.74
N GLY A 493 -3.43 41.06 19.93
CA GLY A 493 -2.11 41.49 20.39
C GLY A 493 -1.31 40.44 21.15
N ILE A 494 -1.67 39.16 20.99
CA ILE A 494 -0.99 38.01 21.65
C ILE A 494 0.10 37.41 20.75
N TRP A 495 0.11 37.74 19.48
CA TRP A 495 1.07 37.28 18.49
C TRP A 495 1.60 38.46 17.70
N THR A 496 2.93 38.59 17.60
CA THR A 496 3.60 39.63 16.82
C THR A 496 4.65 38.98 15.89
N ASP A 497 4.62 39.32 14.59
CA ASP A 497 5.55 38.77 13.60
C ASP A 497 6.90 39.52 13.56
N GLU A 498 7.01 40.66 14.23
CA GLU A 498 8.03 41.66 13.88
C GLU A 498 9.46 41.35 14.31
N ASN A 499 9.73 40.42 15.25
CA ASN A 499 11.11 40.15 15.68
C ASN A 499 11.35 38.75 16.28
N ASP A 500 10.47 37.78 16.09
CA ASP A 500 10.62 36.47 16.70
C ASP A 500 11.20 35.45 15.69
N ASP A 501 12.38 34.91 16.01
CA ASP A 501 13.02 33.85 15.21
C ASP A 501 12.09 32.61 15.05
N GLU A 502 11.20 32.37 16.01
CA GLU A 502 10.25 31.27 16.00
C GLU A 502 9.09 31.51 15.03
N ALA A 503 8.55 32.73 14.98
CA ALA A 503 7.53 33.13 14.02
C ALA A 503 8.04 33.01 12.58
N GLN A 504 9.27 33.48 12.33
CA GLN A 504 9.90 33.34 11.02
C GLN A 504 10.20 31.89 10.66
N SER A 505 10.59 31.06 11.63
CA SER A 505 10.78 29.62 11.44
C SER A 505 9.48 28.93 11.04
N LEU A 506 8.37 29.27 11.68
CA LEU A 506 7.03 28.76 11.39
C LEU A 506 6.57 29.16 9.97
N LEU A 507 6.67 30.43 9.63
CA LEU A 507 6.33 30.94 8.30
C LEU A 507 7.16 30.27 7.22
N THR A 508 8.47 30.12 7.45
CA THR A 508 9.39 29.44 6.53
C THR A 508 9.02 27.97 6.37
N TYR A 509 8.67 27.27 7.47
CA TYR A 509 8.25 25.88 7.43
C TYR A 509 7.01 25.68 6.54
N HIS A 510 5.94 26.46 6.81
CA HIS A 510 4.70 26.37 6.03
C HIS A 510 4.86 26.84 4.59
N SER A 511 5.67 27.87 4.35
CA SER A 511 6.05 28.31 3.01
C SER A 511 6.71 27.19 2.22
N ASN A 512 7.67 26.48 2.81
CA ASN A 512 8.34 25.36 2.17
C ASN A 512 7.40 24.18 1.88
N LEU A 513 6.44 23.92 2.77
CA LEU A 513 5.42 22.89 2.53
C LEU A 513 4.53 23.22 1.33
N CYS A 514 4.18 24.50 1.16
CA CYS A 514 3.21 24.95 0.17
C CYS A 514 3.83 25.37 -1.18
N THR A 515 5.07 25.93 -1.17
CA THR A 515 5.71 26.50 -2.38
C THR A 515 6.60 25.55 -3.14
N SER A 516 6.96 24.39 -2.57
CA SER A 516 7.95 23.47 -3.14
C SER A 516 7.58 22.86 -4.50
N ARG A 517 6.36 23.06 -5.02
CA ARG A 517 5.87 22.42 -6.24
C ARG A 517 5.14 23.39 -7.17
N ARG A 518 5.77 23.70 -8.30
CA ARG A 518 5.20 24.54 -9.35
C ARG A 518 4.83 23.66 -10.56
N GLY A 519 3.59 23.81 -11.09
CA GLY A 519 3.13 23.20 -12.34
C GLY A 519 1.83 22.41 -12.22
N ILE A 520 1.09 22.31 -13.33
CA ILE A 520 -0.21 21.61 -13.40
C ILE A 520 -0.07 20.13 -12.98
N ARG A 521 1.02 19.48 -13.39
CA ARG A 521 1.28 18.07 -13.11
C ARG A 521 1.36 17.76 -11.61
N THR A 522 1.93 18.67 -10.83
CA THR A 522 2.14 18.54 -9.39
C THR A 522 1.08 19.28 -8.56
N PHE A 523 0.04 19.80 -9.21
CA PHE A 523 -1.05 20.48 -8.53
C PHE A 523 -1.74 19.54 -7.53
N ASN A 524 -1.84 20.00 -6.28
CA ASN A 524 -2.47 19.30 -5.18
C ASN A 524 -3.36 20.30 -4.42
N VAL A 525 -4.56 19.86 -4.03
CA VAL A 525 -5.56 20.76 -3.41
C VAL A 525 -5.10 21.25 -2.05
N SER A 526 -4.48 20.40 -1.25
CA SER A 526 -4.00 20.78 0.08
C SER A 526 -2.91 21.83 0.01
N THR A 527 -1.89 21.62 -0.82
CA THR A 527 -0.80 22.60 -1.00
C THR A 527 -1.30 23.92 -1.59
N TYR A 528 -2.30 23.88 -2.47
CA TYR A 528 -2.94 25.09 -2.99
C TYR A 528 -3.68 25.87 -1.92
N ARG A 529 -4.50 25.20 -1.11
CA ARG A 529 -5.22 25.84 0.02
C ARG A 529 -4.25 26.41 1.05
N GLY A 530 -3.19 25.66 1.37
CA GLY A 530 -2.15 26.14 2.29
C GLY A 530 -1.45 27.40 1.77
N LYS A 531 -1.12 27.41 0.45
CA LYS A 531 -0.51 28.57 -0.19
C LYS A 531 -1.42 29.81 -0.14
N THR A 532 -2.69 29.65 -0.49
CA THR A 532 -3.66 30.74 -0.43
C THR A 532 -3.84 31.29 0.97
N ALA A 533 -3.86 30.43 1.99
CA ALA A 533 -3.95 30.87 3.39
C ALA A 533 -2.70 31.67 3.81
N LEU A 534 -1.50 31.20 3.41
CA LEU A 534 -0.25 31.92 3.67
C LEU A 534 -0.22 33.30 2.95
N GLU A 535 -0.63 33.35 1.69
CA GLU A 535 -0.67 34.61 0.94
C GLU A 535 -1.63 35.61 1.57
N ASN A 536 -2.83 35.19 1.95
CA ASN A 536 -3.80 36.06 2.65
C ASN A 536 -3.25 36.58 3.97
N TYR A 537 -2.56 35.72 4.76
CA TYR A 537 -1.95 36.10 6.02
C TYR A 537 -0.84 37.14 5.85
N LEU A 538 -0.05 37.07 4.81
CA LEU A 538 1.06 37.99 4.52
C LEU A 538 0.58 39.34 3.92
N GLU A 539 -0.64 39.39 3.35
CA GLU A 539 -1.26 40.60 2.81
C GLU A 539 -2.01 41.41 3.86
N ASN A 540 -2.39 40.80 4.98
CA ASN A 540 -3.09 41.47 6.09
C ASN A 540 -2.11 41.99 7.15
#